data_81469747abde0d1318c87b1d6a8c482f
#
_entry.id   81469747abde0d1318c87b1d6a8c482f
#
_cell.length_a   1.000
_cell.length_b   1.000
_cell.length_c   1.000
_cell.angle_alpha   90.00
_cell.angle_beta   90.00
_cell.angle_gamma   90.00
#
_symmetry.space_group_name_H-M   'P 1'
#
loop_
_entity.id
_entity.type
_entity.pdbx_description
1 polymer ?
#
loop_
_entity_poly.entity_id
_entity_poly.type
_entity_poly.pdbx_seq_one_letter_code
_entity_poly.pdbx_strand_id
1 'polypeptide(L)'
;MARLRNFMLLCLCALVMVPALRAEHLMIIAVNDTHSQIDPASDGKGGVARRRAIYDQLRAENPNTVFVHAGDAVQGTLFFSLYRGDVEYALMDTLGYDIIILGNHEFDNGMEELAAHYRNVDAVKISTNYDFSATPLNGLFQPFWIKAVGDKRVAFFGINVNPAGLIADMNCVNLRYSFAPSVADATARYLKEVLGMDYAIMVSHIGYSSYEPTEPNDSLIIAQSHYIDMAISSHSHTTIKPGSGMDRIRNANGKMIPIGQNGKSGKVVATYDLDLETGEVVYNHIPVDASWDAAASRYTAMNQWLDNYRHGVDSIMNNPVATSVRFLKNSSDAMQNWVSDAAMDIIKDLSGIKNIDCAIMNKGGIRTDMPKGTVTEGVIGSMFPFDNRFVVLEMPGTELIESVKLMCGRGGDAVSKELKATYNGKGELIKATVKGKKIDPNKTYIVATIDYLANGGDYMVPMTRCKRLFVDTQKYGNHILDYVKKLEAAGKKIDAKDEVRIKKN
;
A
#
# COMPACT_ATOMS: atom_id res chain seq x y z
N MET A 1 32.99 36.41 -66.49
CA MET A 1 31.60 35.95 -66.30
C MET A 1 31.47 34.52 -65.70
N ALA A 2 32.58 33.81 -65.46
CA ALA A 2 32.51 32.44 -64.85
C ALA A 2 32.59 32.41 -63.32
N ARG A 3 32.99 33.51 -62.65
CA ARG A 3 33.12 33.57 -61.20
C ARG A 3 31.84 33.94 -60.45
N LEU A 4 30.83 34.50 -61.12
CA LEU A 4 29.54 34.86 -60.50
C LEU A 4 28.53 33.68 -60.47
N ARG A 5 28.73 32.66 -61.28
CA ARG A 5 27.85 31.51 -61.40
C ARG A 5 28.09 30.44 -60.31
N ASN A 6 29.33 30.43 -59.78
CA ASN A 6 29.67 29.51 -58.70
C ASN A 6 29.30 30.03 -57.29
N PHE A 7 29.04 31.34 -57.15
CA PHE A 7 28.63 31.93 -55.88
C PHE A 7 27.11 31.78 -55.64
N MET A 8 26.31 31.68 -56.72
CA MET A 8 24.87 31.45 -56.62
C MET A 8 24.49 29.98 -56.39
N LEU A 9 25.42 29.02 -56.65
CA LEU A 9 25.15 27.60 -56.40
C LEU A 9 25.52 27.16 -54.95
N LEU A 10 26.31 27.98 -54.22
CA LEU A 10 26.67 27.69 -52.81
C LEU A 10 25.60 28.23 -51.78
N CYS A 11 24.74 29.13 -52.20
CA CYS A 11 23.69 29.68 -51.34
C CYS A 11 22.36 28.91 -51.38
N LEU A 12 22.23 27.86 -52.20
CA LEU A 12 20.98 27.09 -52.31
C LEU A 12 21.03 25.74 -51.58
N CYS A 13 22.12 25.47 -50.83
CA CYS A 13 22.21 24.27 -49.95
C CYS A 13 22.22 24.61 -48.44
N ALA A 14 21.84 25.83 -48.06
CA ALA A 14 21.28 26.05 -46.73
C ALA A 14 19.86 25.46 -46.71
N LEU A 15 19.80 24.15 -46.90
CA LEU A 15 18.58 23.39 -46.66
C LEU A 15 18.20 23.67 -45.22
N VAL A 16 17.06 24.34 -45.08
CA VAL A 16 16.22 24.28 -43.91
C VAL A 16 16.28 22.83 -43.40
N MET A 17 17.12 22.55 -42.41
CA MET A 17 16.86 21.47 -41.48
C MET A 17 15.58 21.91 -40.78
N VAL A 18 14.44 21.59 -41.35
CA VAL A 18 13.19 21.45 -40.59
C VAL A 18 13.60 20.43 -39.53
N PRO A 19 13.64 20.80 -38.23
CA PRO A 19 13.76 19.77 -37.21
C PRO A 19 12.64 18.81 -37.54
N ALA A 20 12.96 17.56 -37.85
CA ALA A 20 11.91 16.54 -37.87
C ALA A 20 11.16 16.75 -36.57
N LEU A 21 9.88 17.08 -36.67
CA LEU A 21 8.99 17.14 -35.49
C LEU A 21 9.16 15.76 -34.86
N ARG A 22 9.99 15.70 -33.84
CA ARG A 22 10.12 14.49 -33.03
C ARG A 22 8.79 14.43 -32.33
N ALA A 23 8.02 13.36 -32.53
CA ALA A 23 6.78 13.15 -31.80
C ALA A 23 7.01 13.51 -30.32
N GLU A 24 6.17 14.37 -29.78
CA GLU A 24 6.32 14.81 -28.40
C GLU A 24 5.92 13.66 -27.49
N HIS A 25 6.87 13.16 -26.73
CA HIS A 25 6.68 12.09 -25.77
C HIS A 25 6.66 12.64 -24.36
N LEU A 26 5.81 12.05 -23.51
CA LEU A 26 5.83 12.24 -22.07
C LEU A 26 6.22 10.93 -21.40
N MET A 27 7.37 10.92 -20.74
CA MET A 27 7.83 9.79 -19.93
C MET A 27 7.26 9.93 -18.52
N ILE A 28 6.31 9.06 -18.15
CA ILE A 28 5.77 8.98 -16.80
C ILE A 28 6.47 7.85 -16.07
N ILE A 29 7.02 8.16 -14.90
CA ILE A 29 7.79 7.25 -14.07
C ILE A 29 7.05 7.09 -12.76
N ALA A 30 6.63 5.86 -12.44
CA ALA A 30 5.76 5.61 -11.31
C ALA A 30 6.29 4.53 -10.37
N VAL A 31 6.06 4.76 -9.09
CA VAL A 31 6.15 3.75 -8.03
C VAL A 31 4.91 3.82 -7.16
N ASN A 32 4.62 2.72 -6.50
CA ASN A 32 3.51 2.57 -5.58
C ASN A 32 3.90 1.68 -4.40
N ASP A 33 3.19 1.79 -3.29
CA ASP A 33 3.29 0.86 -2.16
C ASP A 33 4.75 0.61 -1.74
N THR A 34 5.53 1.70 -1.56
CA THR A 34 6.96 1.57 -1.22
C THR A 34 7.17 1.13 0.23
N HIS A 35 6.17 1.33 1.11
CA HIS A 35 6.09 0.73 2.44
C HIS A 35 7.37 0.86 3.23
N SER A 36 7.91 2.09 3.33
CA SER A 36 9.14 2.39 4.09
C SER A 36 10.35 1.52 3.71
N GLN A 37 10.35 0.91 2.52
CA GLN A 37 11.50 0.11 2.05
C GLN A 37 12.62 1.05 1.61
N ILE A 38 13.36 1.57 2.61
CA ILE A 38 14.47 2.50 2.42
C ILE A 38 15.70 1.75 1.91
N ASP A 39 16.08 0.70 2.61
CA ASP A 39 17.19 -0.18 2.21
C ASP A 39 16.69 -1.35 1.35
N PRO A 40 17.59 -2.05 0.62
CA PRO A 40 17.20 -3.27 -0.09
C PRO A 40 16.56 -4.29 0.85
N ALA A 41 15.51 -4.97 0.37
CA ALA A 41 14.86 -6.03 1.11
C ALA A 41 15.77 -7.28 1.24
N SER A 42 15.38 -8.28 2.03
CA SER A 42 16.14 -9.51 2.25
C SER A 42 16.40 -10.33 0.98
N ASP A 43 15.60 -10.12 -0.08
CA ASP A 43 15.81 -10.71 -1.41
C ASP A 43 16.78 -9.90 -2.29
N GLY A 44 17.43 -8.88 -1.73
CA GLY A 44 18.39 -8.01 -2.39
C GLY A 44 17.78 -6.99 -3.35
N LYS A 45 16.44 -6.84 -3.40
CA LYS A 45 15.73 -5.91 -4.29
C LYS A 45 15.23 -4.68 -3.55
N GLY A 46 14.93 -3.61 -4.32
CA GLY A 46 14.51 -2.32 -3.78
C GLY A 46 15.70 -1.47 -3.36
N GLY A 47 15.43 -0.51 -2.47
CA GLY A 47 16.40 0.46 -1.96
C GLY A 47 16.28 1.84 -2.61
N VAL A 48 16.22 2.88 -1.76
CA VAL A 48 15.96 4.26 -2.21
C VAL A 48 17.09 4.83 -3.08
N ALA A 49 18.34 4.50 -2.76
CA ALA A 49 19.49 4.98 -3.54
C ALA A 49 19.52 4.44 -4.98
N ARG A 50 19.09 3.19 -5.16
CA ARG A 50 18.94 2.58 -6.49
C ARG A 50 17.79 3.23 -7.26
N ARG A 51 16.65 3.47 -6.60
CA ARG A 51 15.52 4.20 -7.23
C ARG A 51 15.95 5.59 -7.67
N ARG A 52 16.71 6.31 -6.84
CA ARG A 52 17.26 7.62 -7.20
C ARG A 52 18.13 7.54 -8.44
N ALA A 53 18.98 6.51 -8.55
CA ALA A 53 19.86 6.32 -9.72
C ALA A 53 19.04 6.11 -11.01
N ILE A 54 17.99 5.29 -10.93
CA ILE A 54 17.04 5.07 -12.04
C ILE A 54 16.37 6.39 -12.44
N TYR A 55 15.87 7.16 -11.47
CA TYR A 55 15.16 8.42 -11.73
C TYR A 55 16.07 9.45 -12.40
N ASP A 56 17.30 9.61 -11.93
CA ASP A 56 18.25 10.56 -12.50
C ASP A 56 18.64 10.17 -13.92
N GLN A 57 18.80 8.87 -14.21
CA GLN A 57 19.07 8.39 -15.56
C GLN A 57 17.87 8.67 -16.48
N LEU A 58 16.66 8.28 -16.09
CA LEU A 58 15.46 8.49 -16.91
C LEU A 58 15.20 9.97 -17.18
N ARG A 59 15.43 10.83 -16.17
CA ARG A 59 15.29 12.29 -16.33
C ARG A 59 16.34 12.87 -17.29
N ALA A 60 17.56 12.35 -17.27
CA ALA A 60 18.61 12.80 -18.18
C ALA A 60 18.35 12.36 -19.63
N GLU A 61 17.72 11.19 -19.82
CA GLU A 61 17.43 10.63 -21.14
C GLU A 61 16.16 11.23 -21.77
N ASN A 62 15.21 11.74 -20.94
CA ASN A 62 13.89 12.21 -21.37
C ASN A 62 13.66 13.65 -20.91
N PRO A 63 13.52 14.62 -21.82
CA PRO A 63 13.32 16.04 -21.48
C PRO A 63 11.95 16.31 -20.84
N ASN A 64 10.95 15.52 -21.20
CA ASN A 64 9.59 15.61 -20.64
C ASN A 64 9.33 14.42 -19.75
N THR A 65 9.47 14.61 -18.44
CA THR A 65 9.19 13.56 -17.43
C THR A 65 8.16 14.02 -16.42
N VAL A 66 7.45 13.06 -15.84
CA VAL A 66 6.60 13.21 -14.65
C VAL A 66 6.88 12.04 -13.72
N PHE A 67 7.24 12.33 -12.47
CA PHE A 67 7.47 11.32 -11.42
C PHE A 67 6.27 11.24 -10.51
N VAL A 68 5.73 10.04 -10.36
CA VAL A 68 4.50 9.76 -9.60
C VAL A 68 4.77 8.78 -8.47
N HIS A 69 4.32 9.11 -7.26
CA HIS A 69 4.16 8.14 -6.18
C HIS A 69 2.66 7.89 -5.93
N ALA A 70 2.21 6.67 -6.18
CA ALA A 70 0.80 6.32 -6.14
C ALA A 70 0.31 5.80 -4.77
N GLY A 71 0.80 6.42 -3.67
CA GLY A 71 0.37 6.15 -2.30
C GLY A 71 1.07 4.98 -1.62
N ASP A 72 0.83 4.82 -0.32
CA ASP A 72 1.47 3.88 0.59
C ASP A 72 3.00 3.99 0.57
N ALA A 73 3.50 5.21 0.78
CA ALA A 73 4.94 5.46 0.92
C ALA A 73 5.48 4.96 2.25
N VAL A 74 4.66 5.03 3.27
CA VAL A 74 4.98 4.72 4.67
C VAL A 74 4.47 3.34 5.08
N GLN A 75 4.85 2.92 6.30
CA GLN A 75 4.45 1.66 6.93
C GLN A 75 5.06 0.42 6.27
N GLY A 76 5.60 -0.51 7.06
CA GLY A 76 6.10 -1.81 6.60
C GLY A 76 7.51 -2.16 7.06
N THR A 77 8.30 -1.20 7.54
CA THR A 77 9.63 -1.46 8.10
C THR A 77 9.85 -0.74 9.43
N LEU A 78 10.97 -1.03 10.10
CA LEU A 78 11.35 -0.36 11.35
C LEU A 78 11.63 1.14 11.16
N PHE A 79 11.92 1.63 9.96
CA PHE A 79 12.05 3.06 9.72
C PHE A 79 10.74 3.78 10.11
N PHE A 80 9.61 3.31 9.62
CA PHE A 80 8.32 3.90 10.01
C PHE A 80 8.00 3.69 11.50
N SER A 81 8.24 2.50 12.02
CA SER A 81 7.95 2.20 13.43
C SER A 81 8.72 3.09 14.42
N LEU A 82 9.95 3.47 14.07
CA LEU A 82 10.83 4.30 14.91
C LEU A 82 10.67 5.78 14.61
N TYR A 83 10.54 6.15 13.33
CA TYR A 83 10.64 7.54 12.88
C TYR A 83 9.33 8.09 12.27
N ARG A 84 8.25 7.29 12.28
CA ARG A 84 6.87 7.72 12.02
C ARG A 84 6.66 8.46 10.69
N GLY A 85 7.51 8.23 9.70
CA GLY A 85 7.44 8.85 8.39
C GLY A 85 8.47 9.98 8.14
N ASP A 86 9.21 10.42 9.17
CA ASP A 86 10.24 11.46 9.02
C ASP A 86 11.21 11.16 7.86
N VAL A 87 11.63 9.89 7.73
CA VAL A 87 12.59 9.47 6.71
C VAL A 87 11.93 9.42 5.34
N GLU A 88 10.76 8.81 5.25
CA GLU A 88 10.04 8.57 4.00
C GLU A 88 9.63 9.89 3.34
N TYR A 89 9.03 10.80 4.11
CA TYR A 89 8.56 12.07 3.58
C TYR A 89 9.72 13.02 3.21
N ALA A 90 10.81 13.04 3.99
CA ALA A 90 12.02 13.80 3.62
C ALA A 90 12.67 13.26 2.34
N LEU A 91 12.57 11.96 2.08
CA LEU A 91 13.08 11.36 0.84
C LEU A 91 12.21 11.67 -0.38
N MET A 92 10.93 12.02 -0.25
CA MET A 92 10.08 12.37 -1.37
C MET A 92 10.66 13.54 -2.18
N ASP A 93 11.12 14.60 -1.49
CA ASP A 93 11.77 15.74 -2.15
C ASP A 93 13.13 15.37 -2.73
N THR A 94 13.92 14.58 -1.98
CA THR A 94 15.22 14.09 -2.47
C THR A 94 15.07 13.26 -3.74
N LEU A 95 14.01 12.45 -3.85
CA LEU A 95 13.71 11.66 -5.05
C LEU A 95 13.11 12.51 -6.18
N GLY A 96 12.50 13.66 -5.84
CA GLY A 96 11.96 14.63 -6.78
C GLY A 96 10.69 14.17 -7.47
N TYR A 97 9.71 13.65 -6.69
CA TYR A 97 8.38 13.39 -7.22
C TYR A 97 7.69 14.69 -7.62
N ASP A 98 7.02 14.66 -8.78
CA ASP A 98 6.17 15.78 -9.24
C ASP A 98 4.78 15.68 -8.63
N ILE A 99 4.26 14.44 -8.52
CA ILE A 99 2.91 14.15 -8.03
C ILE A 99 2.95 13.05 -6.99
N ILE A 100 2.18 13.23 -5.92
CA ILE A 100 1.89 12.18 -4.94
C ILE A 100 0.40 12.10 -4.67
N ILE A 101 -0.11 10.88 -4.41
CA ILE A 101 -1.46 10.65 -3.90
C ILE A 101 -1.38 9.96 -2.53
N LEU A 102 -2.50 9.92 -1.84
CA LEU A 102 -2.62 9.16 -0.58
C LEU A 102 -2.92 7.69 -0.86
N GLY A 103 -2.28 6.81 -0.09
CA GLY A 103 -2.81 5.48 0.19
C GLY A 103 -3.54 5.46 1.53
N ASN A 104 -3.87 4.27 2.00
CA ASN A 104 -4.50 4.11 3.31
C ASN A 104 -3.48 4.22 4.46
N HIS A 105 -2.23 3.85 4.23
CA HIS A 105 -1.19 3.87 5.27
C HIS A 105 -0.63 5.26 5.58
N GLU A 106 -0.84 6.25 4.73
CA GLU A 106 -0.55 7.64 5.08
C GLU A 106 -1.33 8.12 6.31
N PHE A 107 -2.47 7.50 6.60
CA PHE A 107 -3.32 7.82 7.75
C PHE A 107 -2.94 7.08 9.05
N ASP A 108 -1.98 6.17 9.04
CA ASP A 108 -1.68 5.28 10.18
C ASP A 108 -1.34 6.05 11.47
N ASN A 109 -0.69 7.20 11.35
CA ASN A 109 -0.35 8.08 12.48
C ASN A 109 -1.36 9.25 12.69
N GLY A 110 -2.47 9.26 11.94
CA GLY A 110 -3.47 10.33 12.00
C GLY A 110 -3.16 11.52 11.09
N MET A 111 -4.21 12.31 10.82
CA MET A 111 -4.13 13.41 9.86
C MET A 111 -3.33 14.62 10.32
N GLU A 112 -3.18 14.86 11.62
CA GLU A 112 -2.35 15.94 12.15
C GLU A 112 -0.87 15.73 11.82
N GLU A 113 -0.37 14.51 12.04
CA GLU A 113 1.01 14.15 11.76
C GLU A 113 1.26 14.11 10.25
N LEU A 114 0.35 13.53 9.49
CA LEU A 114 0.40 13.55 8.04
C LEU A 114 0.45 14.99 7.49
N ALA A 115 -0.38 15.89 8.02
CA ALA A 115 -0.38 17.31 7.61
C ALA A 115 0.94 18.00 7.94
N ALA A 116 1.56 17.69 9.08
CA ALA A 116 2.86 18.25 9.47
C ALA A 116 3.96 17.85 8.47
N HIS A 117 3.99 16.59 8.03
CA HIS A 117 4.91 16.11 7.00
C HIS A 117 4.61 16.71 5.63
N TYR A 118 3.36 16.66 5.18
CA TYR A 118 2.98 17.06 3.82
C TYR A 118 3.13 18.56 3.53
N ARG A 119 3.12 19.42 4.57
CA ARG A 119 3.45 20.84 4.41
C ARG A 119 4.89 21.08 3.97
N ASN A 120 5.78 20.13 4.24
CA ASN A 120 7.21 20.22 3.94
C ASN A 120 7.59 19.42 2.67
N VAL A 121 6.67 18.74 2.01
CA VAL A 121 6.90 18.02 0.76
C VAL A 121 6.54 18.90 -0.42
N ASP A 122 7.47 19.13 -1.35
CA ASP A 122 7.27 20.01 -2.51
C ASP A 122 6.36 19.42 -3.59
N ALA A 123 6.34 18.06 -3.72
CA ALA A 123 5.48 17.38 -4.70
C ALA A 123 4.02 17.83 -4.62
N VAL A 124 3.36 17.94 -5.78
CA VAL A 124 1.93 18.26 -5.82
C VAL A 124 1.11 17.09 -5.28
N LYS A 125 0.31 17.34 -4.26
CA LYS A 125 -0.59 16.39 -3.65
C LYS A 125 -1.93 16.44 -4.37
N ILE A 126 -2.35 15.34 -4.99
CA ILE A 126 -3.64 15.26 -5.69
C ILE A 126 -4.58 14.25 -5.03
N SER A 127 -5.83 14.65 -4.87
CA SER A 127 -6.94 13.78 -4.44
C SER A 127 -8.25 14.38 -4.95
N THR A 128 -9.02 13.60 -5.71
CA THR A 128 -10.23 14.09 -6.36
C THR A 128 -11.49 13.68 -5.61
N ASN A 129 -11.44 12.55 -4.91
CA ASN A 129 -12.62 11.96 -4.27
C ASN A 129 -12.64 12.08 -2.74
N TYR A 130 -11.68 12.83 -2.15
CA TYR A 130 -11.70 13.20 -0.73
C TYR A 130 -11.97 14.70 -0.57
N ASP A 131 -12.83 15.05 0.39
CA ASP A 131 -13.01 16.42 0.87
C ASP A 131 -12.32 16.58 2.23
N PHE A 132 -11.26 17.38 2.24
CA PHE A 132 -10.43 17.66 3.42
C PHE A 132 -10.83 18.94 4.15
N SER A 133 -11.89 19.65 3.74
CA SER A 133 -12.23 20.99 4.21
C SER A 133 -12.39 21.13 5.73
N ALA A 134 -12.79 20.03 6.40
CA ALA A 134 -12.99 19.97 7.85
C ALA A 134 -11.89 19.17 8.57
N THR A 135 -10.70 18.99 7.95
CA THR A 135 -9.59 18.18 8.46
C THR A 135 -8.29 18.99 8.57
N PRO A 136 -7.28 18.50 9.28
CA PRO A 136 -5.93 19.11 9.31
C PRO A 136 -5.24 19.21 7.96
N LEU A 137 -5.70 18.43 6.95
CA LEU A 137 -5.18 18.39 5.59
C LEU A 137 -5.78 19.45 4.67
N ASN A 138 -6.67 20.31 5.19
CA ASN A 138 -7.32 21.35 4.41
C ASN A 138 -6.30 22.24 3.68
N GLY A 139 -6.50 22.42 2.37
CA GLY A 139 -5.68 23.27 1.51
C GLY A 139 -4.37 22.63 1.02
N LEU A 140 -4.06 21.38 1.42
CA LEU A 140 -2.84 20.68 0.96
C LEU A 140 -3.02 19.92 -0.35
N PHE A 141 -4.24 19.60 -0.74
CA PHE A 141 -4.54 18.79 -1.93
C PHE A 141 -5.21 19.59 -3.02
N GLN A 142 -4.89 19.23 -4.26
CA GLN A 142 -5.58 19.68 -5.46
C GLN A 142 -6.38 18.53 -6.08
N PRO A 143 -7.50 18.77 -6.76
CA PRO A 143 -8.28 17.70 -7.38
C PRO A 143 -7.56 17.05 -8.57
N PHE A 144 -6.71 17.79 -9.28
CA PHE A 144 -5.91 17.35 -10.40
C PHE A 144 -4.69 18.26 -10.62
N TRP A 145 -3.73 17.80 -11.42
CA TRP A 145 -2.59 18.57 -11.86
C TRP A 145 -2.40 18.44 -13.37
N ILE A 146 -1.85 19.48 -14.02
CA ILE A 146 -1.70 19.54 -15.48
C ILE A 146 -0.22 19.72 -15.84
N LYS A 147 0.28 18.86 -16.73
CA LYS A 147 1.57 18.99 -17.41
C LYS A 147 1.34 19.45 -18.85
N ALA A 148 1.96 20.54 -19.23
CA ALA A 148 2.04 20.96 -20.63
C ALA A 148 3.33 20.43 -21.25
N VAL A 149 3.24 19.89 -22.47
CA VAL A 149 4.36 19.43 -23.30
C VAL A 149 4.07 19.90 -24.72
N GLY A 150 4.82 20.89 -25.21
CA GLY A 150 4.50 21.57 -26.46
C GLY A 150 3.11 22.21 -26.43
N ASP A 151 2.25 21.83 -27.36
CA ASP A 151 0.86 22.28 -27.43
C ASP A 151 -0.10 21.33 -26.70
N LYS A 152 0.36 20.18 -26.23
CA LYS A 152 -0.44 19.16 -25.55
C LYS A 152 -0.54 19.39 -24.05
N ARG A 153 -1.69 19.07 -23.48
CA ARG A 153 -1.98 19.19 -22.04
C ARG A 153 -2.44 17.85 -21.48
N VAL A 154 -1.65 17.34 -20.54
CA VAL A 154 -1.90 16.05 -19.87
C VAL A 154 -2.32 16.32 -18.44
N ALA A 155 -3.53 15.91 -18.07
CA ALA A 155 -4.04 16.05 -16.71
C ALA A 155 -3.91 14.74 -15.93
N PHE A 156 -3.47 14.85 -14.68
CA PHE A 156 -3.40 13.76 -13.71
C PHE A 156 -4.41 14.03 -12.60
N PHE A 157 -5.22 13.05 -12.23
CA PHE A 157 -6.19 13.16 -11.14
C PHE A 157 -6.12 11.96 -10.20
N GLY A 158 -6.37 12.17 -8.89
CA GLY A 158 -6.11 11.20 -7.84
C GLY A 158 -7.38 10.53 -7.33
N ILE A 159 -7.44 9.19 -7.34
CA ILE A 159 -8.55 8.40 -6.79
C ILE A 159 -8.04 7.56 -5.61
N ASN A 160 -8.67 7.76 -4.45
CA ASN A 160 -8.30 7.14 -3.18
C ASN A 160 -9.34 6.13 -2.72
N VAL A 161 -8.94 5.18 -1.86
CA VAL A 161 -9.80 4.15 -1.27
C VAL A 161 -10.99 4.73 -0.51
N ASN A 162 -12.02 3.92 -0.31
CA ASN A 162 -13.02 4.19 0.71
C ASN A 162 -12.36 4.02 2.10
N PRO A 163 -12.30 5.07 2.95
CA PRO A 163 -11.65 4.94 4.26
C PRO A 163 -12.42 4.01 5.20
N ALA A 164 -13.74 3.90 5.02
CA ALA A 164 -14.60 3.10 5.91
C ALA A 164 -14.18 1.61 5.91
N GLY A 165 -13.87 1.09 7.08
CA GLY A 165 -13.46 -0.31 7.27
C GLY A 165 -12.00 -0.61 6.88
N LEU A 166 -11.26 0.37 6.35
CA LEU A 166 -9.86 0.21 5.96
C LEU A 166 -8.91 1.12 6.77
N ILE A 167 -9.31 2.35 7.02
CA ILE A 167 -8.59 3.30 7.86
C ILE A 167 -9.30 3.39 9.21
N ALA A 168 -8.54 3.42 10.30
CA ALA A 168 -9.14 3.57 11.63
C ALA A 168 -9.94 4.89 11.70
N ASP A 169 -11.18 4.84 12.17
CA ASP A 169 -12.10 5.99 12.20
C ASP A 169 -11.48 7.22 12.88
N MET A 170 -10.72 6.99 13.96
CA MET A 170 -10.03 8.07 14.68
C MET A 170 -8.94 8.77 13.86
N ASN A 171 -8.41 8.11 12.84
CA ASN A 171 -7.36 8.64 11.97
C ASN A 171 -7.91 9.35 10.72
N CYS A 172 -9.22 9.31 10.50
CA CYS A 172 -9.88 9.96 9.36
C CYS A 172 -11.14 10.77 9.76
N VAL A 173 -11.15 11.31 10.99
CA VAL A 173 -12.27 12.11 11.52
C VAL A 173 -12.54 13.32 10.60
N ASN A 174 -13.81 13.50 10.23
CA ASN A 174 -14.31 14.56 9.32
C ASN A 174 -13.79 14.46 7.87
N LEU A 175 -13.03 13.46 7.50
CA LEU A 175 -12.73 13.17 6.10
C LEU A 175 -14.01 12.73 5.40
N ARG A 176 -14.37 13.36 4.29
CA ARG A 176 -15.52 12.97 3.49
C ARG A 176 -15.06 12.27 2.22
N TYR A 177 -15.64 11.12 1.96
CA TYR A 177 -15.37 10.31 0.78
C TYR A 177 -16.49 10.43 -0.24
N SER A 178 -16.12 10.65 -1.50
CA SER A 178 -17.01 10.54 -2.65
C SER A 178 -16.74 9.24 -3.39
N PHE A 179 -17.79 8.54 -3.78
CA PHE A 179 -17.72 7.20 -4.39
C PHE A 179 -16.84 7.19 -5.64
N ALA A 180 -15.73 6.48 -5.60
CA ALA A 180 -14.66 6.50 -6.60
C ALA A 180 -15.15 6.31 -8.05
N PRO A 181 -16.00 5.31 -8.39
CA PRO A 181 -16.51 5.14 -9.76
C PRO A 181 -17.26 6.35 -10.30
N SER A 182 -18.05 7.00 -9.47
CA SER A 182 -18.83 8.17 -9.88
C SER A 182 -17.94 9.40 -10.12
N VAL A 183 -16.85 9.53 -9.37
CA VAL A 183 -15.93 10.67 -9.47
C VAL A 183 -14.95 10.49 -10.63
N ALA A 184 -14.44 9.28 -10.85
CA ALA A 184 -13.34 9.03 -11.79
C ALA A 184 -13.69 9.44 -13.23
N ASP A 185 -14.76 8.87 -13.81
CA ASP A 185 -15.13 9.18 -15.20
C ASP A 185 -15.70 10.59 -15.36
N ALA A 186 -16.44 11.08 -14.34
CA ALA A 186 -16.94 12.47 -14.32
C ALA A 186 -15.81 13.50 -14.32
N THR A 187 -14.73 13.24 -13.57
CA THR A 187 -13.54 14.10 -13.56
C THR A 187 -12.81 14.03 -14.89
N ALA A 188 -12.56 12.84 -15.44
CA ALA A 188 -11.92 12.68 -16.73
C ALA A 188 -12.72 13.40 -17.84
N ARG A 189 -14.05 13.27 -17.82
CA ARG A 189 -14.93 14.01 -18.72
C ARG A 189 -14.79 15.53 -18.57
N TYR A 190 -14.82 16.06 -17.34
CA TYR A 190 -14.65 17.48 -17.08
C TYR A 190 -13.31 18.00 -17.60
N LEU A 191 -12.23 17.28 -17.34
CA LEU A 191 -10.88 17.60 -17.82
C LEU A 191 -10.84 17.68 -19.34
N LYS A 192 -11.44 16.73 -20.05
CA LYS A 192 -11.41 16.68 -21.53
C LYS A 192 -12.40 17.62 -22.19
N GLU A 193 -13.67 17.61 -21.79
CA GLU A 193 -14.73 18.36 -22.47
C GLU A 193 -14.81 19.84 -22.05
N VAL A 194 -14.50 20.15 -20.78
CA VAL A 194 -14.63 21.51 -20.25
C VAL A 194 -13.27 22.24 -20.24
N LEU A 195 -12.22 21.59 -19.73
CA LEU A 195 -10.89 22.19 -19.65
C LEU A 195 -10.04 21.96 -20.91
N GLY A 196 -10.49 21.08 -21.82
CA GLY A 196 -9.85 20.82 -23.11
C GLY A 196 -8.49 20.12 -22.96
N MET A 197 -8.34 19.18 -22.02
CA MET A 197 -7.14 18.38 -21.89
C MET A 197 -7.06 17.33 -22.99
N ASP A 198 -5.86 17.11 -23.53
CA ASP A 198 -5.63 16.08 -24.54
C ASP A 198 -5.68 14.68 -23.92
N TYR A 199 -5.16 14.54 -22.69
CA TYR A 199 -5.13 13.28 -21.94
C TYR A 199 -5.59 13.47 -20.50
N ALA A 200 -6.36 12.48 -19.99
CA ALA A 200 -6.79 12.39 -18.60
C ALA A 200 -6.25 11.07 -18.01
N ILE A 201 -5.27 11.18 -17.12
CA ILE A 201 -4.57 10.05 -16.50
C ILE A 201 -5.05 9.90 -15.06
N MET A 202 -5.59 8.73 -14.73
CA MET A 202 -5.99 8.37 -13.37
C MET A 202 -4.78 7.84 -12.60
N VAL A 203 -4.46 8.44 -11.46
CA VAL A 203 -3.53 7.89 -10.47
C VAL A 203 -4.38 7.39 -9.31
N SER A 204 -4.35 6.11 -9.03
CA SER A 204 -5.30 5.53 -8.08
C SER A 204 -4.64 4.69 -7.00
N HIS A 205 -5.27 4.71 -5.81
CA HIS A 205 -4.93 3.83 -4.71
C HIS A 205 -6.18 3.09 -4.22
N ILE A 206 -6.79 2.26 -5.10
CA ILE A 206 -7.99 1.46 -4.80
C ILE A 206 -7.84 -0.02 -5.16
N GLY A 207 -6.74 -0.38 -5.82
CA GLY A 207 -6.43 -1.74 -6.24
C GLY A 207 -6.87 -2.09 -7.65
N TYR A 208 -6.06 -2.91 -8.33
CA TYR A 208 -6.41 -3.48 -9.63
C TYR A 208 -7.69 -4.31 -9.57
N SER A 209 -7.85 -5.09 -8.50
CA SER A 209 -9.04 -5.87 -8.15
C SER A 209 -9.29 -5.77 -6.65
N SER A 210 -10.54 -5.88 -6.21
CA SER A 210 -10.88 -5.89 -4.79
C SER A 210 -11.17 -7.30 -4.28
N TYR A 211 -10.98 -7.51 -2.99
CA TYR A 211 -11.37 -8.76 -2.30
C TYR A 211 -12.88 -8.80 -2.04
N GLU A 212 -13.49 -7.64 -1.84
CA GLU A 212 -14.93 -7.51 -1.62
C GLU A 212 -15.62 -7.16 -2.94
N PRO A 213 -16.62 -7.95 -3.40
CA PRO A 213 -17.29 -7.73 -4.68
C PRO A 213 -18.01 -6.38 -4.80
N THR A 214 -18.32 -5.75 -3.68
CA THR A 214 -19.02 -4.47 -3.61
C THR A 214 -18.09 -3.25 -3.61
N GLU A 215 -16.79 -3.47 -3.36
CA GLU A 215 -15.81 -2.40 -3.35
C GLU A 215 -15.33 -2.08 -4.77
N PRO A 216 -15.21 -0.79 -5.10
CA PRO A 216 -14.69 -0.36 -6.40
C PRO A 216 -13.22 -0.76 -6.56
N ASN A 217 -12.83 -1.01 -7.80
CA ASN A 217 -11.44 -1.26 -8.17
C ASN A 217 -11.14 -0.66 -9.54
N ASP A 218 -9.86 -0.55 -9.89
CA ASP A 218 -9.42 0.09 -11.12
C ASP A 218 -9.94 -0.60 -12.37
N SER A 219 -9.97 -1.95 -12.36
CA SER A 219 -10.45 -2.73 -13.51
C SER A 219 -11.89 -2.40 -13.86
N LEU A 220 -12.76 -2.30 -12.85
CA LEU A 220 -14.17 -1.99 -13.04
C LEU A 220 -14.39 -0.53 -13.44
N ILE A 221 -13.66 0.41 -12.80
CA ILE A 221 -13.74 1.83 -13.15
C ILE A 221 -13.36 2.03 -14.61
N ILE A 222 -12.22 1.47 -15.05
CA ILE A 222 -11.76 1.62 -16.44
C ILE A 222 -12.74 0.97 -17.40
N ALA A 223 -13.23 -0.24 -17.11
CA ALA A 223 -14.17 -0.95 -17.98
C ALA A 223 -15.47 -0.17 -18.21
N GLN A 224 -15.90 0.64 -17.23
CA GLN A 224 -17.09 1.48 -17.30
C GLN A 224 -16.80 2.90 -17.79
N SER A 225 -15.54 3.31 -17.88
CA SER A 225 -15.14 4.68 -18.24
C SER A 225 -15.31 4.97 -19.73
N HIS A 226 -15.47 6.27 -20.05
CA HIS A 226 -15.51 6.78 -21.42
C HIS A 226 -14.34 7.73 -21.72
N TYR A 227 -13.76 8.36 -20.68
CA TYR A 227 -12.86 9.50 -20.80
C TYR A 227 -11.46 9.28 -20.23
N ILE A 228 -11.25 8.20 -19.49
CA ILE A 228 -9.93 7.87 -18.93
C ILE A 228 -9.03 7.33 -20.06
N ASP A 229 -7.83 7.91 -20.23
CA ASP A 229 -6.88 7.51 -21.26
C ASP A 229 -5.82 6.53 -20.77
N MET A 230 -5.47 6.59 -19.47
CA MET A 230 -4.48 5.70 -18.83
C MET A 230 -4.71 5.66 -17.32
N ALA A 231 -4.28 4.60 -16.66
CA ALA A 231 -4.28 4.49 -15.20
C ALA A 231 -2.95 4.01 -14.63
N ILE A 232 -2.56 4.62 -13.50
CA ILE A 232 -1.47 4.17 -12.61
C ILE A 232 -2.12 3.66 -11.34
N SER A 233 -2.06 2.36 -11.11
CA SER A 233 -2.75 1.63 -10.04
C SER A 233 -1.82 1.31 -8.88
N SER A 234 -2.39 1.09 -7.69
CA SER A 234 -1.67 0.71 -6.45
C SER A 234 -2.56 -0.09 -5.49
N HIS A 235 -2.23 -0.13 -4.19
CA HIS A 235 -3.00 -0.73 -3.10
C HIS A 235 -3.05 -2.27 -3.06
N SER A 236 -3.46 -2.94 -4.11
CA SER A 236 -3.59 -4.42 -4.11
C SER A 236 -2.26 -5.17 -4.23
N HIS A 237 -1.13 -4.46 -4.32
CA HIS A 237 0.22 -5.02 -4.51
C HIS A 237 0.33 -5.94 -5.73
N THR A 238 -0.55 -5.78 -6.70
CA THR A 238 -0.53 -6.59 -7.93
C THR A 238 0.68 -6.22 -8.78
N THR A 239 1.39 -7.20 -9.29
CA THR A 239 2.44 -6.96 -10.29
C THR A 239 1.86 -7.18 -11.68
N ILE A 240 1.48 -6.11 -12.35
CA ILE A 240 1.00 -6.14 -13.72
C ILE A 240 2.21 -6.09 -14.65
N LYS A 241 2.58 -7.25 -15.21
CA LYS A 241 3.74 -7.30 -16.12
C LYS A 241 3.38 -6.70 -17.48
N PRO A 242 4.30 -5.93 -18.10
CA PRO A 242 4.13 -5.46 -19.47
C PRO A 242 3.82 -6.62 -20.43
N GLY A 243 2.83 -6.45 -21.30
CA GLY A 243 2.40 -7.48 -22.27
C GLY A 243 1.67 -8.68 -21.68
N SER A 244 1.28 -8.65 -20.41
CA SER A 244 0.58 -9.77 -19.74
C SER A 244 -0.90 -9.88 -20.11
N GLY A 245 -1.47 -8.91 -20.81
CA GLY A 245 -2.90 -8.77 -21.06
C GLY A 245 -3.67 -8.15 -19.89
N MET A 246 -3.09 -8.12 -18.67
CA MET A 246 -3.63 -7.36 -17.56
C MET A 246 -3.32 -5.86 -17.65
N ASP A 247 -2.32 -5.50 -18.44
CA ASP A 247 -1.82 -4.14 -18.65
C ASP A 247 -2.69 -3.27 -19.57
N ARG A 248 -3.81 -3.80 -20.04
CA ARG A 248 -4.80 -3.08 -20.84
C ARG A 248 -6.22 -3.57 -20.54
N ILE A 249 -7.13 -2.63 -20.32
CA ILE A 249 -8.54 -2.91 -20.04
C ILE A 249 -9.39 -2.23 -21.11
N ARG A 250 -10.36 -2.98 -21.66
CA ARG A 250 -11.32 -2.44 -22.62
C ARG A 250 -12.34 -1.56 -21.90
N ASN A 251 -12.41 -0.27 -22.27
CA ASN A 251 -13.37 0.67 -21.71
C ASN A 251 -14.75 0.59 -22.38
N ALA A 252 -15.71 1.40 -21.92
CA ALA A 252 -17.07 1.44 -22.46
C ALA A 252 -17.14 1.85 -23.94
N ASN A 253 -16.16 2.59 -24.47
CA ASN A 253 -16.03 2.97 -25.88
C ASN A 253 -15.33 1.89 -26.72
N GLY A 254 -14.91 0.76 -26.13
CA GLY A 254 -14.18 -0.31 -26.81
C GLY A 254 -12.66 -0.04 -26.96
N LYS A 255 -12.14 1.07 -26.44
CA LYS A 255 -10.72 1.41 -26.46
C LYS A 255 -9.97 0.60 -25.39
N MET A 256 -8.77 0.12 -25.72
CA MET A 256 -7.88 -0.55 -24.76
C MET A 256 -7.10 0.48 -23.97
N ILE A 257 -7.41 0.64 -22.70
CA ILE A 257 -6.82 1.62 -21.79
C ILE A 257 -5.62 1.00 -21.07
N PRO A 258 -4.42 1.59 -21.16
CA PRO A 258 -3.24 1.15 -20.44
C PRO A 258 -3.42 1.30 -18.93
N ILE A 259 -2.99 0.28 -18.18
CA ILE A 259 -2.94 0.29 -16.72
C ILE A 259 -1.69 -0.45 -16.24
N GLY A 260 -1.07 0.03 -15.18
CA GLY A 260 0.05 -0.66 -14.53
C GLY A 260 0.03 -0.53 -13.02
N GLN A 261 0.55 -1.56 -12.36
CA GLN A 261 0.82 -1.60 -10.92
C GLN A 261 2.09 -2.44 -10.69
N ASN A 262 2.99 -2.00 -9.80
CA ASN A 262 4.37 -2.48 -9.74
C ASN A 262 4.65 -3.39 -8.54
N GLY A 263 3.64 -4.07 -8.03
CA GLY A 263 3.80 -4.82 -6.78
C GLY A 263 3.95 -3.88 -5.59
N LYS A 264 4.96 -4.11 -4.75
CA LYS A 264 5.23 -3.30 -3.56
C LYS A 264 6.71 -3.20 -3.21
N SER A 265 7.02 -2.42 -2.16
CA SER A 265 8.36 -2.26 -1.57
C SER A 265 9.38 -1.62 -2.51
N GLY A 266 8.93 -0.88 -3.52
CA GLY A 266 9.80 -0.18 -4.44
C GLY A 266 10.81 -1.07 -5.18
N LYS A 267 10.47 -2.35 -5.41
CA LYS A 267 11.31 -3.34 -6.09
C LYS A 267 11.31 -3.20 -7.61
N VAL A 268 10.36 -2.43 -8.13
CA VAL A 268 10.18 -2.14 -9.55
C VAL A 268 9.84 -0.67 -9.70
N VAL A 269 10.44 -0.02 -10.69
CA VAL A 269 10.02 1.29 -11.20
C VAL A 269 9.29 1.04 -12.52
N ALA A 270 8.07 1.54 -12.65
CA ALA A 270 7.34 1.51 -13.91
C ALA A 270 7.64 2.74 -14.74
N THR A 271 7.67 2.56 -16.05
CA THR A 271 7.72 3.66 -17.02
C THR A 271 6.58 3.52 -18.01
N TYR A 272 5.97 4.66 -18.36
CA TYR A 272 4.96 4.78 -19.40
C TYR A 272 5.44 5.87 -20.35
N ASP A 273 5.85 5.47 -21.53
CA ASP A 273 6.23 6.40 -22.60
C ASP A 273 4.98 6.67 -23.44
N LEU A 274 4.37 7.83 -23.20
CA LEU A 274 3.17 8.29 -23.90
C LEU A 274 3.57 9.14 -25.11
N ASP A 275 3.29 8.62 -26.30
CA ASP A 275 3.32 9.39 -27.54
C ASP A 275 2.10 10.33 -27.56
N LEU A 276 2.34 11.64 -27.50
CA LEU A 276 1.29 12.64 -27.38
C LEU A 276 0.54 12.92 -28.71
N GLU A 277 1.06 12.44 -29.84
CA GLU A 277 0.36 12.56 -31.14
C GLU A 277 -0.62 11.40 -31.37
N THR A 278 -0.16 10.19 -31.05
CA THR A 278 -0.95 8.96 -31.33
C THR A 278 -1.77 8.49 -30.13
N GLY A 279 -1.37 8.86 -28.91
CA GLY A 279 -1.91 8.35 -27.66
C GLY A 279 -1.47 6.92 -27.35
N GLU A 280 -0.47 6.39 -28.06
CA GLU A 280 0.11 5.09 -27.74
C GLU A 280 0.95 5.19 -26.48
N VAL A 281 0.88 4.15 -25.64
CA VAL A 281 1.66 4.03 -24.40
C VAL A 281 2.48 2.76 -24.45
N VAL A 282 3.80 2.92 -24.29
CA VAL A 282 4.74 1.83 -24.06
C VAL A 282 4.99 1.69 -22.56
N TYR A 283 4.48 0.62 -21.99
CA TYR A 283 4.62 0.31 -20.57
C TYR A 283 5.78 -0.65 -20.33
N ASN A 284 6.69 -0.30 -19.40
CA ASN A 284 7.84 -1.13 -19.03
C ASN A 284 8.08 -1.15 -17.53
N HIS A 285 8.85 -2.18 -17.09
CA HIS A 285 9.35 -2.36 -15.74
C HIS A 285 10.87 -2.29 -15.70
N ILE A 286 11.41 -1.49 -14.78
CA ILE A 286 12.82 -1.46 -14.46
C ILE A 286 13.01 -2.11 -13.09
N PRO A 287 13.65 -3.29 -12.98
CA PRO A 287 13.96 -3.91 -11.70
C PRO A 287 14.91 -3.03 -10.88
N VAL A 288 14.59 -2.86 -9.59
CA VAL A 288 15.45 -2.17 -8.64
C VAL A 288 16.27 -3.22 -7.90
N ASP A 289 17.43 -3.56 -8.45
CA ASP A 289 18.29 -4.63 -7.94
C ASP A 289 19.77 -4.20 -7.90
N ALA A 290 20.67 -5.14 -7.62
CA ALA A 290 22.10 -4.89 -7.45
C ALA A 290 22.80 -4.34 -8.71
N SER A 291 22.20 -4.44 -9.90
CA SER A 291 22.77 -3.83 -11.11
C SER A 291 22.90 -2.30 -11.01
N TRP A 292 22.14 -1.68 -10.11
CA TRP A 292 22.16 -0.24 -9.85
C TRP A 292 23.13 0.19 -8.75
N ASP A 293 23.82 -0.71 -8.06
CA ASP A 293 24.68 -0.39 -6.90
C ASP A 293 25.80 0.60 -7.25
N ALA A 294 26.45 0.40 -8.38
CA ALA A 294 27.52 1.31 -8.82
C ALA A 294 27.02 2.75 -9.07
N ALA A 295 25.82 2.89 -9.64
CA ALA A 295 25.19 4.19 -9.81
C ALA A 295 24.66 4.78 -8.51
N ALA A 296 24.12 3.94 -7.63
CA ALA A 296 23.58 4.33 -6.32
C ALA A 296 24.67 4.81 -5.36
N SER A 297 25.89 4.29 -5.44
CA SER A 297 27.02 4.64 -4.56
C SER A 297 27.42 6.13 -4.64
N ARG A 298 27.06 6.83 -5.71
CA ARG A 298 27.34 8.27 -5.86
C ARG A 298 26.54 9.19 -4.92
N TYR A 299 25.44 8.70 -4.35
CA TYR A 299 24.58 9.50 -3.45
C TYR A 299 25.08 9.49 -2.01
N THR A 300 26.36 9.84 -1.82
CA THR A 300 27.04 9.77 -0.51
C THR A 300 26.37 10.62 0.56
N ALA A 301 25.95 11.85 0.22
CA ALA A 301 25.27 12.73 1.18
C ALA A 301 23.93 12.16 1.65
N MET A 302 23.13 11.60 0.73
CA MET A 302 21.87 10.95 1.08
C MET A 302 22.11 9.70 1.96
N ASN A 303 23.10 8.88 1.61
CA ASN A 303 23.42 7.69 2.40
C ASN A 303 23.96 8.06 3.80
N GLN A 304 24.82 9.07 3.91
CA GLN A 304 25.29 9.58 5.22
C GLN A 304 24.14 10.13 6.08
N TRP A 305 23.18 10.83 5.45
CA TRP A 305 21.99 11.27 6.18
C TRP A 305 21.16 10.10 6.66
N LEU A 306 20.97 9.08 5.84
CA LEU A 306 20.25 7.83 6.19
C LEU A 306 20.95 7.05 7.30
N ASP A 307 22.28 7.09 7.39
CA ASP A 307 23.04 6.37 8.42
C ASP A 307 22.67 6.81 9.84
N ASN A 308 22.24 8.08 10.02
CA ASN A 308 21.76 8.55 11.32
C ASN A 308 20.51 7.78 11.78
N TYR A 309 19.69 7.32 10.84
CA TYR A 309 18.47 6.55 11.13
C TYR A 309 18.75 5.05 11.15
N ARG A 310 19.66 4.55 10.28
CA ARG A 310 20.07 3.15 10.25
C ARG A 310 20.63 2.65 11.57
N HIS A 311 21.42 3.48 12.28
CA HIS A 311 21.94 3.11 13.59
C HIS A 311 20.84 2.75 14.59
N GLY A 312 19.74 3.47 14.63
CA GLY A 312 18.59 3.14 15.46
C GLY A 312 17.91 1.83 15.04
N VAL A 313 17.73 1.64 13.72
CA VAL A 313 17.16 0.41 13.16
C VAL A 313 18.07 -0.78 13.48
N ASP A 314 19.37 -0.67 13.24
CA ASP A 314 20.35 -1.75 13.43
C ASP A 314 20.46 -2.22 14.88
N SER A 315 20.35 -1.29 15.85
CA SER A 315 20.39 -1.61 17.28
C SER A 315 19.25 -2.56 17.69
N ILE A 316 18.08 -2.42 17.04
CA ILE A 316 16.88 -3.25 17.26
C ILE A 316 16.93 -4.50 16.39
N MET A 317 17.36 -4.35 15.12
CA MET A 317 17.40 -5.46 14.16
C MET A 317 18.27 -6.63 14.64
N ASN A 318 19.36 -6.33 15.32
CA ASN A 318 20.36 -7.34 15.72
C ASN A 318 20.23 -7.85 17.16
N ASN A 319 19.27 -7.33 17.96
CA ASN A 319 19.08 -7.74 19.35
C ASN A 319 18.31 -9.08 19.43
N PRO A 320 18.95 -10.23 19.81
CA PRO A 320 18.28 -11.51 19.89
C PRO A 320 17.31 -11.56 21.09
N VAL A 321 16.09 -12.02 20.89
CA VAL A 321 15.03 -12.05 21.91
C VAL A 321 14.35 -13.39 22.08
N ALA A 322 14.44 -14.28 21.09
CA ALA A 322 13.82 -15.61 21.14
C ALA A 322 14.46 -16.57 20.13
N THR A 323 14.03 -17.84 20.20
CA THR A 323 14.42 -18.88 19.25
C THR A 323 13.16 -19.49 18.64
N SER A 324 13.09 -19.61 17.28
CA SER A 324 12.05 -20.37 16.59
C SER A 324 12.56 -21.71 16.08
N VAL A 325 11.78 -22.78 16.28
CA VAL A 325 12.17 -24.14 15.83
C VAL A 325 12.04 -24.30 14.32
N ARG A 326 11.25 -23.45 13.65
CA ARG A 326 11.00 -23.52 12.21
C ARG A 326 10.86 -22.14 11.58
N PHE A 327 11.03 -22.06 10.28
CA PHE A 327 10.64 -20.89 9.50
C PHE A 327 9.10 -20.80 9.44
N LEU A 328 8.54 -19.63 9.75
CA LEU A 328 7.10 -19.36 9.65
C LEU A 328 6.89 -18.23 8.64
N LYS A 329 6.32 -18.58 7.49
CA LYS A 329 5.93 -17.57 6.49
C LYS A 329 4.76 -16.76 7.04
N ASN A 330 4.77 -15.43 6.88
CA ASN A 330 3.73 -14.54 7.39
C ASN A 330 2.30 -14.92 6.96
N SER A 331 2.15 -15.45 5.73
CA SER A 331 0.87 -15.89 5.17
C SER A 331 0.49 -17.35 5.51
N SER A 332 1.34 -18.09 6.26
CA SER A 332 1.08 -19.50 6.60
C SER A 332 0.09 -19.64 7.75
N ASP A 333 -0.68 -20.73 7.74
CA ASP A 333 -1.57 -21.09 8.85
C ASP A 333 -0.80 -21.23 10.17
N ALA A 334 0.42 -21.77 10.14
CA ALA A 334 1.25 -21.91 11.33
C ALA A 334 1.57 -20.54 11.97
N MET A 335 1.93 -19.53 11.17
CA MET A 335 2.17 -18.16 11.68
C MET A 335 0.91 -17.55 12.27
N GLN A 336 -0.20 -17.61 11.54
CA GLN A 336 -1.50 -17.09 11.98
C GLN A 336 -1.95 -17.76 13.28
N ASN A 337 -1.75 -19.07 13.39
CA ASN A 337 -2.05 -19.83 14.59
C ASN A 337 -1.19 -19.40 15.79
N TRP A 338 0.13 -19.21 15.56
CA TRP A 338 1.02 -18.76 16.63
C TRP A 338 0.64 -17.37 17.15
N VAL A 339 0.38 -16.42 16.25
CA VAL A 339 0.03 -15.05 16.63
C VAL A 339 -1.28 -15.01 17.41
N SER A 340 -2.33 -15.72 16.96
CA SER A 340 -3.62 -15.70 17.62
C SER A 340 -3.64 -16.47 18.93
N ASP A 341 -2.85 -17.56 19.06
CA ASP A 341 -2.72 -18.30 20.33
C ASP A 341 -1.88 -17.48 21.34
N ALA A 342 -0.81 -16.81 20.90
CA ALA A 342 -0.02 -15.90 21.74
C ALA A 342 -0.87 -14.71 22.21
N ALA A 343 -1.65 -14.09 21.32
CA ALA A 343 -2.58 -13.02 21.68
C ALA A 343 -3.59 -13.48 22.74
N MET A 344 -4.13 -14.70 22.62
CA MET A 344 -5.06 -15.29 23.59
C MET A 344 -4.44 -15.41 24.99
N ASP A 345 -3.19 -15.87 25.06
CA ASP A 345 -2.46 -16.02 26.33
C ASP A 345 -2.12 -14.66 26.94
N ILE A 346 -1.60 -13.74 26.15
CA ILE A 346 -1.24 -12.37 26.57
C ILE A 346 -2.45 -11.62 27.10
N ILE A 347 -3.56 -11.62 26.38
CA ILE A 347 -4.75 -10.85 26.75
C ILE A 347 -5.39 -11.38 28.05
N LYS A 348 -5.37 -12.69 28.28
CA LYS A 348 -5.82 -13.27 29.57
C LYS A 348 -5.05 -12.72 30.75
N ASP A 349 -3.71 -12.60 30.59
CA ASP A 349 -2.85 -12.05 31.63
C ASP A 349 -3.07 -10.55 31.84
N LEU A 350 -3.15 -9.79 30.74
CA LEU A 350 -3.31 -8.32 30.80
C LEU A 350 -4.66 -7.88 31.33
N SER A 351 -5.73 -8.49 30.84
CA SER A 351 -7.12 -8.07 31.18
C SER A 351 -7.62 -8.64 32.49
N GLY A 352 -7.00 -9.72 32.98
CA GLY A 352 -7.52 -10.51 34.11
C GLY A 352 -8.78 -11.31 33.79
N ILE A 353 -9.28 -11.24 32.55
CA ILE A 353 -10.48 -11.97 32.08
C ILE A 353 -10.12 -13.40 31.74
N LYS A 354 -10.40 -14.33 32.66
CA LYS A 354 -10.01 -15.74 32.49
C LYS A 354 -10.87 -16.50 31.46
N ASN A 355 -12.11 -16.10 31.25
CA ASN A 355 -13.10 -16.85 30.46
C ASN A 355 -13.23 -16.31 29.03
N ILE A 356 -12.10 -15.98 28.37
CA ILE A 356 -12.08 -15.61 26.95
C ILE A 356 -12.43 -16.87 26.12
N ASP A 357 -13.36 -16.71 25.18
CA ASP A 357 -13.86 -17.82 24.37
C ASP A 357 -13.00 -18.12 23.15
N CYS A 358 -12.50 -17.09 22.48
CA CYS A 358 -11.56 -17.19 21.36
C CYS A 358 -10.84 -15.85 21.12
N ALA A 359 -9.79 -15.89 20.29
CA ALA A 359 -9.15 -14.68 19.77
C ALA A 359 -9.29 -14.64 18.24
N ILE A 360 -9.47 -13.42 17.71
CA ILE A 360 -9.54 -13.11 16.28
C ILE A 360 -8.55 -12.00 16.00
N MET A 361 -7.56 -12.30 15.16
CA MET A 361 -6.54 -11.35 14.69
C MET A 361 -6.61 -11.28 13.17
N ASN A 362 -6.19 -10.17 12.57
CA ASN A 362 -6.17 -10.07 11.12
C ASN A 362 -4.84 -10.59 10.53
N LYS A 363 -4.93 -11.39 9.48
CA LYS A 363 -3.74 -11.91 8.76
C LYS A 363 -2.91 -10.78 8.13
N GLY A 364 -3.57 -9.69 7.68
CA GLY A 364 -2.91 -8.51 7.11
C GLY A 364 -2.03 -7.76 8.12
N GLY A 365 -2.30 -7.90 9.41
CA GLY A 365 -1.49 -7.32 10.49
C GLY A 365 -0.15 -8.00 10.70
N ILE A 366 0.10 -9.18 10.10
CA ILE A 366 1.35 -9.94 10.20
C ILE A 366 2.20 -9.62 8.98
N ARG A 367 3.16 -8.71 9.08
CA ARG A 367 3.80 -8.08 7.92
C ARG A 367 5.05 -8.80 7.42
N THR A 368 5.76 -9.56 8.24
CA THR A 368 7.01 -10.24 7.86
C THR A 368 7.08 -11.66 8.38
N ASP A 369 7.97 -12.45 7.79
CA ASP A 369 8.22 -13.84 8.13
C ASP A 369 9.04 -13.95 9.43
N MET A 370 8.89 -15.07 10.15
CA MET A 370 9.73 -15.41 11.28
C MET A 370 10.82 -16.40 10.85
N PRO A 371 12.11 -16.09 11.03
CA PRO A 371 13.18 -17.00 10.66
C PRO A 371 13.22 -18.24 11.56
N LYS A 372 13.75 -19.33 11.04
CA LYS A 372 14.17 -20.46 11.87
C LYS A 372 15.46 -20.11 12.61
N GLY A 373 15.56 -20.45 13.88
CA GLY A 373 16.72 -20.13 14.73
C GLY A 373 16.49 -18.84 15.50
N THR A 374 17.48 -17.97 15.52
CA THR A 374 17.44 -16.71 16.28
C THR A 374 16.36 -15.77 15.75
N VAL A 375 15.50 -15.31 16.65
CA VAL A 375 14.50 -14.27 16.41
C VAL A 375 14.97 -13.01 17.13
N THR A 376 15.08 -11.90 16.39
CA THR A 376 15.53 -10.63 16.94
C THR A 376 14.36 -9.70 17.27
N GLU A 377 14.61 -8.69 18.06
CA GLU A 377 13.65 -7.63 18.38
C GLU A 377 13.14 -6.95 17.09
N GLY A 378 14.04 -6.73 16.12
CA GLY A 378 13.70 -6.16 14.82
C GLY A 378 12.76 -7.05 14.00
N VAL A 379 12.88 -8.38 14.07
CA VAL A 379 11.93 -9.30 13.44
C VAL A 379 10.54 -9.10 14.02
N ILE A 380 10.41 -9.05 15.36
CA ILE A 380 9.11 -8.84 16.02
C ILE A 380 8.54 -7.45 15.70
N GLY A 381 9.36 -6.40 15.77
CA GLY A 381 8.93 -5.03 15.43
C GLY A 381 8.48 -4.89 13.97
N SER A 382 9.19 -5.52 13.03
CA SER A 382 8.80 -5.55 11.62
C SER A 382 7.57 -6.41 11.35
N MET A 383 7.31 -7.41 12.20
CA MET A 383 6.13 -8.26 12.09
C MET A 383 4.85 -7.53 12.49
N PHE A 384 4.94 -6.62 13.49
CA PHE A 384 3.81 -5.89 14.05
C PHE A 384 4.08 -4.37 14.08
N PRO A 385 4.18 -3.71 12.91
CA PRO A 385 4.59 -2.31 12.83
C PRO A 385 3.47 -1.32 13.20
N PHE A 386 2.26 -1.80 13.42
CA PHE A 386 1.10 -0.95 13.71
C PHE A 386 0.98 -0.59 15.18
N ASP A 387 0.38 0.56 15.47
CA ASP A 387 0.08 1.04 16.81
C ASP A 387 -1.17 0.40 17.44
N ASN A 388 -1.62 -0.74 16.89
CA ASN A 388 -2.79 -1.45 17.35
C ASN A 388 -2.65 -1.93 18.81
N ARG A 389 -3.77 -1.97 19.53
CA ARG A 389 -3.88 -2.35 20.93
C ARG A 389 -4.80 -3.52 21.12
N PHE A 390 -4.55 -4.33 22.12
CA PHE A 390 -5.46 -5.42 22.46
C PHE A 390 -6.79 -4.92 23.00
N VAL A 391 -7.87 -5.60 22.61
CA VAL A 391 -9.25 -5.34 23.03
C VAL A 391 -9.94 -6.65 23.38
N VAL A 392 -10.78 -6.63 24.40
CA VAL A 392 -11.71 -7.73 24.69
C VAL A 392 -13.14 -7.25 24.49
N LEU A 393 -13.88 -7.97 23.69
CA LEU A 393 -15.28 -7.69 23.34
C LEU A 393 -16.23 -8.67 24.02
N GLU A 394 -17.35 -8.16 24.52
CA GLU A 394 -18.56 -8.91 24.82
C GLU A 394 -19.41 -8.97 23.55
N MET A 395 -19.42 -10.11 22.87
CA MET A 395 -19.89 -10.23 21.50
C MET A 395 -21.10 -11.16 21.42
N PRO A 396 -22.29 -10.69 20.99
CA PRO A 396 -23.41 -11.56 20.70
C PRO A 396 -23.08 -12.64 19.68
N GLY A 397 -23.64 -13.83 19.81
CA GLY A 397 -23.36 -14.93 18.87
C GLY A 397 -23.75 -14.62 17.43
N THR A 398 -24.77 -13.78 17.22
CA THR A 398 -25.11 -13.24 15.87
C THR A 398 -23.98 -12.46 15.27
N GLU A 399 -23.35 -11.53 16.02
CA GLU A 399 -22.23 -10.72 15.54
C GLU A 399 -20.96 -11.57 15.31
N LEU A 400 -20.74 -12.57 16.16
CA LEU A 400 -19.65 -13.52 15.97
C LEU A 400 -19.84 -14.35 14.70
N ILE A 401 -21.06 -14.82 14.41
CA ILE A 401 -21.36 -15.55 13.17
C ILE A 401 -21.14 -14.67 11.95
N GLU A 402 -21.59 -13.41 11.97
CA GLU A 402 -21.38 -12.47 10.87
C GLU A 402 -19.89 -12.18 10.66
N SER A 403 -19.11 -11.98 11.72
CA SER A 403 -17.67 -11.83 11.63
C SER A 403 -16.99 -13.06 11.00
N VAL A 404 -17.41 -14.26 11.38
CA VAL A 404 -16.87 -15.51 10.79
C VAL A 404 -17.25 -15.62 9.32
N LYS A 405 -18.45 -15.19 8.89
CA LYS A 405 -18.84 -15.15 7.47
C LYS A 405 -17.92 -14.21 6.67
N LEU A 406 -17.64 -13.02 7.18
CA LEU A 406 -16.72 -12.08 6.54
C LEU A 406 -15.31 -12.68 6.40
N MET A 407 -14.79 -13.32 7.45
CA MET A 407 -13.50 -14.03 7.37
C MET A 407 -13.52 -15.15 6.32
N CYS A 408 -14.58 -15.93 6.23
CA CYS A 408 -14.72 -16.99 5.22
C CYS A 408 -14.73 -16.42 3.79
N GLY A 409 -15.45 -15.31 3.56
CA GLY A 409 -15.54 -14.61 2.27
C GLY A 409 -14.17 -14.21 1.70
N ARG A 410 -13.23 -13.82 2.58
CA ARG A 410 -11.84 -13.45 2.19
C ARG A 410 -10.80 -14.55 2.36
N GLY A 411 -11.24 -15.81 2.51
CA GLY A 411 -10.34 -16.95 2.55
C GLY A 411 -9.70 -17.24 3.91
N GLY A 412 -10.26 -16.70 5.00
CA GLY A 412 -9.82 -16.95 6.37
C GLY A 412 -9.02 -15.80 6.98
N ASP A 413 -8.86 -15.88 8.31
CA ASP A 413 -8.06 -14.97 9.13
C ASP A 413 -7.36 -15.72 10.26
N ALA A 414 -6.48 -15.01 11.00
CA ALA A 414 -5.80 -15.56 12.16
C ALA A 414 -6.75 -15.71 13.36
N VAL A 415 -7.06 -16.92 13.74
CA VAL A 415 -7.93 -17.21 14.86
C VAL A 415 -7.28 -18.19 15.84
N SER A 416 -7.58 -18.07 17.15
CA SER A 416 -7.07 -18.98 18.15
C SER A 416 -7.66 -20.40 17.99
N LYS A 417 -6.99 -21.39 18.56
CA LYS A 417 -7.35 -22.82 18.44
C LYS A 417 -8.80 -23.14 18.87
N GLU A 418 -9.40 -22.27 19.64
CA GLU A 418 -10.79 -22.43 20.12
C GLU A 418 -11.83 -22.18 19.03
N LEU A 419 -11.53 -21.34 18.02
CA LEU A 419 -12.43 -21.01 16.91
C LEU A 419 -12.07 -21.82 15.67
N LYS A 420 -13.03 -22.52 15.10
CA LYS A 420 -12.89 -23.25 13.83
C LYS A 420 -14.09 -23.01 12.94
N ALA A 421 -13.84 -22.86 11.63
CA ALA A 421 -14.90 -22.70 10.65
C ALA A 421 -14.61 -23.48 9.37
N THR A 422 -15.67 -23.79 8.62
CA THR A 422 -15.60 -24.34 7.26
C THR A 422 -16.50 -23.53 6.34
N TYR A 423 -16.05 -23.31 5.09
CA TYR A 423 -16.77 -22.56 4.07
C TYR A 423 -16.71 -23.26 2.72
N ASN A 424 -17.65 -22.93 1.81
CA ASN A 424 -17.73 -23.51 0.46
C ASN A 424 -16.84 -22.77 -0.55
N GLY A 425 -16.85 -23.24 -1.81
CA GLY A 425 -16.09 -22.65 -2.90
C GLY A 425 -16.43 -21.19 -3.23
N LYS A 426 -17.58 -20.68 -2.75
CA LYS A 426 -18.02 -19.29 -2.89
C LYS A 426 -17.66 -18.41 -1.68
N GLY A 427 -16.96 -18.94 -0.68
CA GLY A 427 -16.66 -18.23 0.56
C GLY A 427 -17.80 -18.21 1.58
N GLU A 428 -18.90 -18.93 1.34
CA GLU A 428 -20.05 -18.93 2.24
C GLU A 428 -19.82 -19.89 3.43
N LEU A 429 -20.12 -19.42 4.64
CA LEU A 429 -19.96 -20.18 5.87
C LEU A 429 -20.85 -21.42 5.89
N ILE A 430 -20.26 -22.60 6.08
CA ILE A 430 -20.98 -23.88 6.27
C ILE A 430 -21.16 -24.16 7.76
N LYS A 431 -20.08 -24.02 8.54
CA LYS A 431 -20.06 -24.37 9.97
C LYS A 431 -19.04 -23.52 10.71
N ALA A 432 -19.40 -23.06 11.92
CA ALA A 432 -18.47 -22.44 12.85
C ALA A 432 -18.66 -23.01 14.27
N THR A 433 -17.53 -23.20 14.98
CA THR A 433 -17.54 -23.72 16.34
C THR A 433 -16.55 -22.93 17.22
N VAL A 434 -16.95 -22.73 18.50
CA VAL A 434 -16.07 -22.21 19.55
C VAL A 434 -15.94 -23.29 20.62
N LYS A 435 -14.71 -23.63 20.99
CA LYS A 435 -14.40 -24.73 21.95
C LYS A 435 -15.14 -26.03 21.58
N GLY A 436 -15.19 -26.34 20.28
CA GLY A 436 -15.83 -27.54 19.71
C GLY A 436 -17.36 -27.51 19.63
N LYS A 437 -18.03 -26.51 20.16
CA LYS A 437 -19.50 -26.36 20.12
C LYS A 437 -19.88 -25.38 19.01
N LYS A 438 -20.97 -25.66 18.28
CA LYS A 438 -21.55 -24.76 17.29
C LYS A 438 -21.84 -23.40 17.94
N ILE A 439 -21.54 -22.32 17.24
CA ILE A 439 -21.85 -20.96 17.73
C ILE A 439 -23.37 -20.83 17.85
N ASP A 440 -23.82 -20.46 19.05
CA ASP A 440 -25.21 -20.20 19.36
C ASP A 440 -25.52 -18.71 19.18
N PRO A 441 -26.40 -18.32 18.25
CA PRO A 441 -26.73 -16.91 18.02
C PRO A 441 -27.32 -16.20 19.25
N ASN A 442 -27.90 -16.94 20.18
CA ASN A 442 -28.54 -16.39 21.40
C ASN A 442 -27.57 -16.28 22.59
N LYS A 443 -26.33 -16.75 22.44
CA LYS A 443 -25.31 -16.71 23.49
C LYS A 443 -24.37 -15.53 23.26
N THR A 444 -23.85 -14.96 24.36
CA THR A 444 -22.75 -13.99 24.34
C THR A 444 -21.40 -14.69 24.47
N TYR A 445 -20.42 -14.26 23.71
CA TYR A 445 -19.02 -14.74 23.70
C TYR A 445 -18.08 -13.65 24.11
N ILE A 446 -17.01 -14.02 24.81
CA ILE A 446 -15.91 -13.10 25.15
C ILE A 446 -14.82 -13.30 24.13
N VAL A 447 -14.58 -12.30 23.28
CA VAL A 447 -13.66 -12.39 22.13
C VAL A 447 -12.51 -11.42 22.34
N ALA A 448 -11.29 -11.97 22.29
CA ALA A 448 -10.06 -11.18 22.25
C ALA A 448 -9.74 -10.76 20.80
N THR A 449 -9.33 -9.51 20.60
CA THR A 449 -8.99 -8.95 19.29
C THR A 449 -8.08 -7.74 19.43
N ILE A 450 -7.93 -6.96 18.36
CA ILE A 450 -7.25 -5.66 18.36
C ILE A 450 -8.24 -4.52 18.05
N ASP A 451 -7.88 -3.31 18.46
CA ASP A 451 -8.70 -2.11 18.26
C ASP A 451 -9.02 -1.85 16.78
N TYR A 452 -8.09 -2.12 15.86
CA TYR A 452 -8.32 -2.02 14.43
C TYR A 452 -9.56 -2.82 13.99
N LEU A 453 -9.64 -4.11 14.36
CA LEU A 453 -10.80 -4.94 14.03
C LEU A 453 -12.06 -4.52 14.83
N ALA A 454 -11.89 -4.17 16.12
CA ALA A 454 -12.97 -3.69 16.97
C ALA A 454 -13.57 -2.35 16.48
N ASN A 455 -12.82 -1.57 15.70
CA ASN A 455 -13.25 -0.33 15.05
C ASN A 455 -13.81 -0.55 13.63
N GLY A 456 -13.92 -1.79 13.16
CA GLY A 456 -14.47 -2.11 11.84
C GLY A 456 -13.44 -2.31 10.75
N GLY A 457 -12.13 -2.27 11.08
CA GLY A 457 -11.04 -2.59 10.16
C GLY A 457 -11.24 -3.96 9.51
N ASP A 458 -10.74 -4.14 8.29
CA ASP A 458 -10.98 -5.33 7.45
C ASP A 458 -12.50 -5.66 7.33
N TYR A 459 -13.33 -4.62 7.25
CA TYR A 459 -14.80 -4.72 7.14
C TYR A 459 -15.48 -5.44 8.31
N MET A 460 -14.82 -5.54 9.49
CA MET A 460 -15.37 -6.16 10.70
C MET A 460 -16.45 -5.29 11.40
N VAL A 461 -17.36 -4.73 10.63
CA VAL A 461 -18.50 -3.95 11.13
C VAL A 461 -19.27 -4.62 12.27
N PRO A 462 -19.46 -5.97 12.30
CA PRO A 462 -20.10 -6.63 13.45
C PRO A 462 -19.41 -6.35 14.78
N MET A 463 -18.08 -6.21 14.80
CA MET A 463 -17.32 -5.94 16.03
C MET A 463 -17.55 -4.53 16.59
N THR A 464 -17.87 -3.54 15.74
CA THR A 464 -18.13 -2.16 16.17
C THR A 464 -19.37 -2.03 17.06
N ARG A 465 -20.29 -2.98 16.94
CA ARG A 465 -21.54 -3.04 17.73
C ARG A 465 -21.39 -3.75 19.07
N CYS A 466 -20.19 -4.26 19.36
CA CYS A 466 -19.93 -5.04 20.55
C CYS A 466 -19.43 -4.17 21.72
N LYS A 467 -19.81 -4.55 22.94
CA LYS A 467 -19.33 -3.86 24.15
C LYS A 467 -17.87 -4.21 24.41
N ARG A 468 -17.03 -3.18 24.64
CA ARG A 468 -15.65 -3.35 25.04
C ARG A 468 -15.56 -3.60 26.54
N LEU A 469 -14.97 -4.72 26.93
CA LEU A 469 -14.73 -5.07 28.34
C LEU A 469 -13.33 -4.63 28.79
N PHE A 470 -12.40 -4.59 27.84
CA PHE A 470 -11.01 -4.19 28.08
C PHE A 470 -10.47 -3.53 26.82
N VAL A 471 -9.70 -2.48 26.99
CA VAL A 471 -8.87 -1.83 25.93
C VAL A 471 -7.51 -1.56 26.53
N ASP A 472 -6.48 -2.09 25.90
CA ASP A 472 -5.11 -1.89 26.34
C ASP A 472 -4.62 -0.47 26.02
N THR A 473 -3.61 -0.02 26.74
CA THR A 473 -2.97 1.30 26.53
C THR A 473 -1.65 1.21 25.77
N GLN A 474 -1.08 0.01 25.63
CA GLN A 474 0.17 -0.22 24.94
C GLN A 474 -0.05 -0.90 23.57
N LYS A 475 0.93 -0.76 22.67
CA LYS A 475 0.95 -1.45 21.39
C LYS A 475 1.04 -2.97 21.61
N TYR A 476 0.20 -3.73 20.91
CA TYR A 476 0.22 -5.19 21.04
C TYR A 476 1.54 -5.82 20.60
N GLY A 477 2.26 -5.20 19.67
CA GLY A 477 3.60 -5.64 19.26
C GLY A 477 4.61 -5.67 20.42
N ASN A 478 4.52 -4.71 21.36
CA ASN A 478 5.36 -4.69 22.55
C ASN A 478 5.04 -5.87 23.49
N HIS A 479 3.77 -6.21 23.63
CA HIS A 479 3.38 -7.38 24.42
C HIS A 479 3.82 -8.69 23.80
N ILE A 480 3.77 -8.80 22.46
CA ILE A 480 4.33 -9.96 21.75
C ILE A 480 5.84 -10.04 21.99
N LEU A 481 6.57 -8.93 21.94
CA LEU A 481 8.00 -8.88 22.23
C LEU A 481 8.29 -9.36 23.67
N ASP A 482 7.56 -8.88 24.66
CA ASP A 482 7.70 -9.30 26.04
C ASP A 482 7.32 -10.78 26.22
N TYR A 483 6.32 -11.25 25.53
CA TYR A 483 5.89 -12.65 25.54
C TYR A 483 6.99 -13.59 25.02
N VAL A 484 7.63 -13.26 23.88
CA VAL A 484 8.70 -14.10 23.34
C VAL A 484 9.95 -14.04 24.21
N LYS A 485 10.29 -12.90 24.82
CA LYS A 485 11.36 -12.78 25.83
C LYS A 485 11.10 -13.68 27.04
N LYS A 486 9.85 -13.72 27.54
CA LYS A 486 9.43 -14.62 28.63
C LYS A 486 9.52 -16.09 28.23
N LEU A 487 9.15 -16.45 27.00
CA LEU A 487 9.29 -17.82 26.48
C LEU A 487 10.76 -18.24 26.48
N GLU A 488 11.67 -17.42 25.94
CA GLU A 488 13.10 -17.71 25.88
C GLU A 488 13.72 -17.85 27.29
N ALA A 489 13.38 -16.94 28.19
CA ALA A 489 13.81 -17.01 29.60
C ALA A 489 13.31 -18.28 30.30
N ALA A 490 12.19 -18.84 29.90
CA ALA A 490 11.67 -20.11 30.39
C ALA A 490 12.22 -21.34 29.65
N GLY A 491 13.21 -21.17 28.75
CA GLY A 491 13.78 -22.22 27.92
C GLY A 491 12.83 -22.80 26.87
N LYS A 492 11.75 -22.07 26.56
CA LYS A 492 10.76 -22.45 25.55
C LYS A 492 11.06 -21.77 24.22
N LYS A 493 10.89 -22.51 23.14
CA LYS A 493 11.08 -21.99 21.79
C LYS A 493 9.73 -21.69 21.14
N ILE A 494 9.73 -20.74 20.20
CA ILE A 494 8.57 -20.49 19.35
C ILE A 494 8.34 -21.69 18.46
N ASP A 495 7.16 -22.28 18.55
CA ASP A 495 6.69 -23.36 17.68
C ASP A 495 5.19 -23.18 17.40
N ALA A 496 4.74 -23.62 16.23
CA ALA A 496 3.35 -23.55 15.82
C ALA A 496 2.97 -24.78 14.99
N LYS A 497 1.73 -25.22 15.15
CA LYS A 497 1.19 -26.29 14.33
C LYS A 497 0.64 -25.73 13.02
N ASP A 498 0.92 -26.46 11.95
CA ASP A 498 0.37 -26.17 10.61
C ASP A 498 -1.04 -26.78 10.51
N GLU A 499 -2.00 -26.11 11.14
CA GLU A 499 -3.39 -26.52 11.21
C GLU A 499 -4.28 -25.45 10.54
N VAL A 500 -5.09 -25.85 9.57
CA VAL A 500 -6.08 -24.94 8.96
C VAL A 500 -7.30 -24.81 9.86
N ARG A 501 -7.47 -23.66 10.51
CA ARG A 501 -8.58 -23.41 11.45
C ARG A 501 -9.84 -22.89 10.75
N ILE A 502 -9.68 -22.11 9.67
CA ILE A 502 -10.77 -21.69 8.77
C ILE A 502 -10.54 -22.35 7.43
N LYS A 503 -11.28 -23.43 7.15
CA LYS A 503 -11.02 -24.37 6.06
C LYS A 503 -12.02 -24.23 4.93
N LYS A 504 -11.53 -24.17 3.72
CA LYS A 504 -12.35 -24.37 2.51
C LYS A 504 -12.69 -25.85 2.37
N ASN A 505 -13.99 -26.14 2.13
CA ASN A 505 -14.51 -27.50 1.96
C ASN A 505 -14.48 -27.91 0.48
#